data_9304d9c828301afb2be7d328b79c8169
#
_entry.id   9304d9c828301afb2be7d328b79c8169
#
_cell.length_a   1.000
_cell.length_b   1.000
_cell.length_c   1.000
_cell.angle_alpha   90.00
_cell.angle_beta   90.00
_cell.angle_gamma   90.00
#
_symmetry.space_group_name_H-M   'P 1'
#
loop_
_entity.id
_entity.type
_entity.pdbx_description
1 polymer ?
#
loop_
_entity_poly.entity_id
_entity_poly.type
_entity_poly.pdbx_seq_one_letter_code
_entity_poly.pdbx_strand_id
1 'polypeptide(L)'
;MRVAVVGGGVAGLALANKLSANEAVMVTIFDTGQKRLGGRASSRAIDQYSFDHCLQYVTTGTGTADVDRDDEFERYLKNAALRGELVIADNERYGRLLSNEGFRSFNDSKVRYVSEDGFVNFIERLESEILKNEKNRIERPQWVGSMKQKVKNGPWTLGNTKESKSRNYREFGEFDVVVIAHNGKCAYNLMQTAKSEEENNGAQHPSPKILAALKASFGVKTREELYKKRELVLSSVWSVNVVIENLDSDDGVVLKALDAFDGAHVSDNERVAYVGNNTLKRKKNLALMGKKREITILSTPLYGRENKVPQENIPKDVAERVTNELVFELENLLRIPRGSLADNIIFSKPQLWGAANPLTFVSKDFLFDVEQNLGVCGDWLFKNENNTPSVQTAMNSGWKLADEIIAQQQILTNGTSSATKNKSALDVRWQPVKNASAISIQVEGCEIKDPPPPTTTTTSNTRGNNRMNNNNNNNNNNRTKKKPRAAAVVVVRPRALSRLLAF
;
A
#
# COMPACT_ATOMS: atom_id res chain seq x y z
N MET A 1 27.76 -2.28 -16.50
CA MET A 1 26.96 -3.17 -15.65
C MET A 1 25.49 -3.05 -16.04
N ARG A 2 24.80 -4.19 -16.24
CA ARG A 2 23.36 -4.26 -16.59
C ARG A 2 22.56 -4.59 -15.36
N VAL A 3 21.60 -3.73 -15.01
CA VAL A 3 20.77 -3.91 -13.82
C VAL A 3 19.30 -4.08 -14.24
N ALA A 4 18.67 -5.17 -13.82
CA ALA A 4 17.24 -5.35 -13.97
C ALA A 4 16.53 -4.94 -12.67
N VAL A 5 15.50 -4.10 -12.79
CA VAL A 5 14.61 -3.70 -11.69
C VAL A 5 13.22 -4.26 -11.95
N VAL A 6 12.80 -5.21 -11.14
CA VAL A 6 11.47 -5.85 -11.29
C VAL A 6 10.50 -5.18 -10.33
N GLY A 7 9.65 -4.31 -10.90
CA GLY A 7 8.69 -3.46 -10.20
C GLY A 7 8.98 -1.97 -10.36
N GLY A 8 8.11 -1.28 -11.09
CA GLY A 8 8.16 0.17 -11.34
C GLY A 8 7.40 1.00 -10.30
N GLY A 9 7.31 0.51 -9.04
CA GLY A 9 6.84 1.31 -7.90
C GLY A 9 7.88 2.33 -7.46
N VAL A 10 7.54 3.17 -6.48
CA VAL A 10 8.41 4.25 -5.99
C VAL A 10 9.81 3.77 -5.60
N ALA A 11 9.94 2.63 -4.93
CA ALA A 11 11.24 2.08 -4.53
C ALA A 11 12.11 1.71 -5.75
N GLY A 12 11.51 1.03 -6.74
CA GLY A 12 12.22 0.67 -7.98
C GLY A 12 12.60 1.88 -8.82
N LEU A 13 11.72 2.88 -8.89
CA LEU A 13 12.00 4.14 -9.59
C LEU A 13 13.10 4.94 -8.91
N ALA A 14 13.09 5.05 -7.59
CA ALA A 14 14.13 5.76 -6.83
C ALA A 14 15.50 5.10 -7.00
N LEU A 15 15.56 3.77 -6.93
CA LEU A 15 16.77 2.99 -7.20
C LEU A 15 17.26 3.23 -8.64
N ALA A 16 16.38 3.07 -9.62
CA ALA A 16 16.73 3.22 -11.04
C ALA A 16 17.20 4.63 -11.36
N ASN A 17 16.52 5.66 -10.80
CA ASN A 17 16.92 7.06 -10.97
C ASN A 17 18.34 7.31 -10.44
N LYS A 18 18.67 6.83 -9.25
CA LYS A 18 20.00 7.00 -8.67
C LYS A 18 21.08 6.24 -9.45
N LEU A 19 20.78 5.00 -9.88
CA LEU A 19 21.70 4.22 -10.73
C LEU A 19 21.92 4.86 -12.09
N SER A 20 20.90 5.49 -12.69
CA SER A 20 20.96 6.11 -14.02
C SER A 20 21.93 7.30 -14.11
N ALA A 21 22.28 7.91 -12.97
CA ALA A 21 23.29 8.94 -12.88
C ALA A 21 24.71 8.43 -13.16
N ASN A 22 24.93 7.11 -13.11
CA ASN A 22 26.22 6.49 -13.44
C ASN A 22 26.18 5.95 -14.88
N GLU A 23 26.92 6.57 -15.80
CA GLU A 23 26.97 6.20 -17.22
C GLU A 23 27.45 4.76 -17.48
N ALA A 24 28.19 4.16 -16.55
CA ALA A 24 28.66 2.77 -16.65
C ALA A 24 27.55 1.75 -16.28
N VAL A 25 26.38 2.23 -15.84
CA VAL A 25 25.23 1.38 -15.47
C VAL A 25 24.12 1.54 -16.50
N MET A 26 23.60 0.42 -16.96
CA MET A 26 22.40 0.33 -17.81
C MET A 26 21.27 -0.28 -16.99
N VAL A 27 20.16 0.44 -16.85
CA VAL A 27 19.02 0.01 -16.07
C VAL A 27 17.87 -0.39 -16.99
N THR A 28 17.27 -1.55 -16.72
CA THR A 28 16.02 -1.96 -17.34
C THR A 28 14.97 -2.19 -16.26
N ILE A 29 13.90 -1.41 -16.29
CA ILE A 29 12.75 -1.56 -15.38
C ILE A 29 11.70 -2.44 -16.05
N PHE A 30 11.23 -3.46 -15.38
CA PHE A 30 10.11 -4.30 -15.78
C PHE A 30 8.91 -4.02 -14.90
N ASP A 31 7.77 -3.64 -15.48
CA ASP A 31 6.54 -3.37 -14.73
C ASP A 31 5.31 -3.90 -15.46
N THR A 32 4.31 -4.32 -14.68
CA THR A 32 3.04 -4.85 -15.19
C THR A 32 2.01 -3.76 -15.51
N GLY A 33 2.27 -2.53 -15.13
CA GLY A 33 1.39 -1.39 -15.35
C GLY A 33 1.19 -1.09 -16.83
N GLN A 34 -0.06 -1.13 -17.29
CA GLN A 34 -0.38 -0.89 -18.70
C GLN A 34 -0.16 0.56 -19.12
N LYS A 35 -0.51 1.50 -18.27
CA LYS A 35 -0.53 2.93 -18.61
C LYS A 35 0.63 3.72 -17.97
N ARG A 36 0.94 3.44 -16.71
CA ARG A 36 1.89 4.25 -15.90
C ARG A 36 2.63 3.40 -14.90
N LEU A 37 3.79 3.91 -14.48
CA LEU A 37 4.56 3.42 -13.35
C LEU A 37 4.04 4.01 -12.03
N GLY A 38 4.72 3.75 -10.92
CA GLY A 38 4.44 4.31 -9.60
C GLY A 38 3.70 3.39 -8.65
N GLY A 39 3.09 2.31 -9.15
CA GLY A 39 2.37 1.34 -8.31
C GLY A 39 1.28 2.00 -7.46
N ARG A 40 1.38 1.89 -6.12
CA ARG A 40 0.42 2.52 -5.17
C ARG A 40 0.46 4.05 -5.18
N ALA A 41 1.55 4.67 -5.65
CA ALA A 41 1.68 6.11 -5.79
C ALA A 41 1.20 6.64 -7.14
N SER A 42 0.74 5.78 -8.05
CA SER A 42 0.19 6.24 -9.32
C SER A 42 -1.22 6.81 -9.13
N SER A 43 -1.54 7.87 -9.88
CA SER A 43 -2.91 8.37 -10.00
C SER A 43 -3.56 7.82 -11.26
N ARG A 44 -4.86 7.69 -11.27
CA ARG A 44 -5.61 7.17 -12.42
C ARG A 44 -6.50 8.23 -13.03
N ALA A 45 -6.23 8.54 -14.30
CA ALA A 45 -7.21 9.18 -15.16
C ALA A 45 -8.09 8.10 -15.79
N ILE A 46 -9.40 8.20 -15.60
CA ILE A 46 -10.41 7.29 -16.14
C ILE A 46 -11.49 8.18 -16.75
N ASP A 47 -11.59 8.13 -18.08
CA ASP A 47 -12.40 9.08 -18.86
C ASP A 47 -11.99 10.53 -18.52
N GLN A 48 -12.91 11.38 -18.11
CA GLN A 48 -12.66 12.76 -17.69
C GLN A 48 -12.28 12.92 -16.22
N TYR A 49 -12.30 11.83 -15.44
CA TYR A 49 -12.08 11.84 -14.00
C TYR A 49 -10.67 11.41 -13.64
N SER A 50 -10.17 11.87 -12.50
CA SER A 50 -8.83 11.54 -12.05
C SER A 50 -8.79 11.32 -10.54
N PHE A 51 -8.21 10.19 -10.13
CA PHE A 51 -8.21 9.75 -8.74
C PHE A 51 -6.80 9.40 -8.26
N ASP A 52 -6.47 9.83 -7.05
CA ASP A 52 -5.39 9.26 -6.25
C ASP A 52 -5.94 7.99 -5.57
N HIS A 53 -5.69 6.83 -6.17
CA HIS A 53 -6.39 5.62 -5.80
C HIS A 53 -5.74 4.84 -4.65
N CYS A 54 -4.59 5.31 -4.10
CA CYS A 54 -3.99 4.74 -2.90
C CYS A 54 -3.19 5.80 -2.14
N LEU A 55 -2.09 6.33 -2.71
CA LEU A 55 -1.35 7.44 -2.10
C LEU A 55 -2.20 8.70 -2.12
N GLN A 56 -2.39 9.32 -0.97
CA GLN A 56 -3.26 10.50 -0.84
C GLN A 56 -2.47 11.78 -0.62
N TYR A 57 -1.35 11.72 0.06
CA TYR A 57 -0.40 12.79 0.30
C TYR A 57 0.95 12.20 0.71
N VAL A 58 1.99 12.99 0.68
CA VAL A 58 3.34 12.64 1.13
C VAL A 58 3.74 13.57 2.27
N THR A 59 4.34 13.03 3.33
CA THR A 59 4.89 13.84 4.42
C THR A 59 6.38 13.61 4.56
N THR A 60 7.08 14.62 5.06
CA THR A 60 8.42 14.45 5.60
C THR A 60 8.33 13.79 6.97
N GLY A 61 9.31 12.97 7.31
CA GLY A 61 9.32 12.09 8.47
C GLY A 61 8.94 12.72 9.80
N THR A 62 8.75 11.88 10.79
CA THR A 62 8.32 12.22 12.14
C THR A 62 9.08 13.40 12.70
N GLY A 63 8.36 14.45 13.10
CA GLY A 63 8.87 15.66 13.78
C GLY A 63 9.57 15.42 15.13
N THR A 64 10.40 14.40 15.21
CA THR A 64 11.38 14.26 16.29
C THR A 64 12.58 15.10 15.91
N ALA A 65 12.93 16.03 16.77
CA ALA A 65 13.97 17.04 16.65
C ALA A 65 15.42 16.47 16.59
N ASP A 66 15.66 15.45 15.80
CA ASP A 66 17.00 15.12 15.32
C ASP A 66 17.30 16.02 14.10
N VAL A 67 17.58 17.27 14.41
CA VAL A 67 17.74 18.41 13.49
C VAL A 67 19.00 18.29 12.61
N ASP A 68 19.84 17.29 12.79
CA ASP A 68 21.17 17.22 12.13
C ASP A 68 21.24 16.29 10.92
N ARG A 69 20.12 15.83 10.39
CA ARG A 69 20.14 15.07 9.13
C ARG A 69 19.47 15.88 8.03
N ASP A 70 20.33 16.41 7.18
CA ASP A 70 20.01 16.86 5.83
C ASP A 70 19.32 15.68 5.10
N ASP A 71 17.99 15.53 5.31
CA ASP A 71 17.22 14.39 4.84
C ASP A 71 17.11 14.52 3.30
N GLU A 72 17.79 13.62 2.59
CA GLU A 72 17.76 13.55 1.11
C GLU A 72 16.32 13.55 0.60
N PHE A 73 15.41 12.89 1.32
CA PHE A 73 14.00 12.82 0.96
C PHE A 73 13.30 14.18 1.12
N GLU A 74 13.56 14.91 2.20
CA GLU A 74 12.98 16.23 2.41
C GLU A 74 13.45 17.23 1.35
N ARG A 75 14.75 17.21 1.02
CA ARG A 75 15.28 18.00 -0.10
C ARG A 75 14.63 17.65 -1.42
N TYR A 76 14.42 16.34 -1.66
CA TYR A 76 13.77 15.88 -2.87
C TYR A 76 12.34 16.42 -2.98
N LEU A 77 11.53 16.37 -1.90
CA LEU A 77 10.17 16.92 -1.89
C LEU A 77 10.13 18.43 -2.06
N LYS A 78 11.02 19.18 -1.38
CA LYS A 78 11.16 20.64 -1.57
C LYS A 78 11.46 20.99 -3.03
N ASN A 79 12.38 20.27 -3.66
CA ASN A 79 12.71 20.46 -5.06
C ASN A 79 11.52 20.09 -5.98
N ALA A 80 10.78 19.02 -5.68
CA ALA A 80 9.56 18.66 -6.41
C ALA A 80 8.48 19.74 -6.32
N ALA A 81 8.35 20.37 -5.14
CA ALA A 81 7.45 21.50 -4.95
C ALA A 81 7.90 22.75 -5.71
N LEU A 82 9.20 23.07 -5.71
CA LEU A 82 9.75 24.18 -6.50
C LEU A 82 9.53 24.01 -8.01
N ARG A 83 9.52 22.79 -8.50
CA ARG A 83 9.21 22.47 -9.92
C ARG A 83 7.72 22.41 -10.23
N GLY A 84 6.83 22.55 -9.22
CA GLY A 84 5.39 22.47 -9.40
C GLY A 84 4.84 21.06 -9.58
N GLU A 85 5.63 20.03 -9.30
CA GLU A 85 5.20 18.61 -9.32
C GLU A 85 4.34 18.28 -8.10
N LEU A 86 4.64 18.93 -7.00
CA LEU A 86 3.91 18.85 -5.74
C LEU A 86 3.56 20.26 -5.24
N VAL A 87 2.55 20.35 -4.39
CA VAL A 87 2.18 21.57 -3.67
C VAL A 87 2.04 21.26 -2.19
N ILE A 88 2.30 22.25 -1.34
CA ILE A 88 2.05 22.13 0.09
C ILE A 88 0.55 22.22 0.31
N ALA A 89 -0.01 21.20 0.94
CA ALA A 89 -1.42 21.13 1.27
C ALA A 89 -1.76 22.06 2.44
N ASP A 90 -2.99 22.54 2.43
CA ASP A 90 -3.57 23.21 3.60
C ASP A 90 -3.81 22.19 4.73
N ASN A 91 -3.04 22.26 5.79
CA ASN A 91 -3.12 21.31 6.89
C ASN A 91 -4.47 21.31 7.61
N GLU A 92 -5.20 22.42 7.59
CA GLU A 92 -6.54 22.49 8.20
C GLU A 92 -7.56 21.63 7.47
N ARG A 93 -7.28 21.27 6.23
CA ARG A 93 -8.14 20.43 5.38
C ARG A 93 -7.80 18.95 5.44
N TYR A 94 -6.80 18.57 6.25
CA TYR A 94 -6.43 17.18 6.52
C TYR A 94 -6.66 16.85 7.99
N GLY A 95 -7.26 15.69 8.26
CA GLY A 95 -7.62 15.39 9.65
C GLY A 95 -8.18 14.00 9.85
N ARG A 96 -9.05 13.91 10.84
CA ARG A 96 -9.80 12.71 11.20
C ARG A 96 -11.28 12.94 11.03
N LEU A 97 -11.97 11.94 10.51
CA LEU A 97 -13.41 11.85 10.48
C LEU A 97 -13.83 10.87 11.59
N LEU A 98 -14.52 11.39 12.60
CA LEU A 98 -14.95 10.65 13.78
C LEU A 98 -16.45 10.47 13.72
N SER A 99 -16.93 9.24 13.97
CA SER A 99 -18.36 8.90 13.88
C SER A 99 -19.25 9.78 14.77
N ASN A 100 -18.70 10.22 15.93
CA ASN A 100 -19.46 11.03 16.90
C ASN A 100 -19.25 12.56 16.82
N GLU A 101 -18.25 13.02 16.07
CA GLU A 101 -17.83 14.42 16.11
C GLU A 101 -17.71 15.07 14.73
N GLY A 102 -17.72 14.27 13.65
CA GLY A 102 -17.47 14.76 12.31
C GLY A 102 -15.98 14.98 12.03
N PHE A 103 -15.66 15.90 11.10
CA PHE A 103 -14.28 16.18 10.71
C PHE A 103 -13.57 17.06 11.75
N ARG A 104 -12.34 16.66 12.10
CA ARG A 104 -11.37 17.43 12.89
C ARG A 104 -10.04 17.49 12.17
N SER A 105 -9.52 18.68 11.92
CA SER A 105 -8.19 18.86 11.34
C SER A 105 -7.07 18.31 12.25
N PHE A 106 -5.95 17.93 11.64
CA PHE A 106 -4.76 17.62 12.39
C PHE A 106 -4.18 18.91 12.99
N ASN A 107 -3.96 18.89 14.29
CA ASN A 107 -3.22 19.94 14.97
C ASN A 107 -1.76 19.50 15.11
N ASP A 108 -1.07 19.33 13.97
CA ASP A 108 0.33 18.94 13.91
C ASP A 108 1.13 19.90 12.99
N SER A 109 2.44 19.92 13.17
CA SER A 109 3.36 20.76 12.38
C SER A 109 3.89 20.05 11.12
N LYS A 110 3.33 18.90 10.75
CA LYS A 110 3.82 18.14 9.58
C LYS A 110 3.46 18.87 8.30
N VAL A 111 4.43 18.95 7.39
CA VAL A 111 4.18 19.43 6.03
C VAL A 111 3.64 18.28 5.19
N ARG A 112 2.49 18.50 4.57
CA ARG A 112 1.86 17.54 3.64
C ARG A 112 2.02 18.05 2.22
N TYR A 113 2.49 17.17 1.36
CA TYR A 113 2.63 17.43 -0.06
C TYR A 113 1.57 16.65 -0.82
N VAL A 114 0.89 17.32 -1.72
CA VAL A 114 -0.09 16.75 -2.65
C VAL A 114 0.24 17.17 -4.07
N SER A 115 -0.42 16.60 -5.05
CA SER A 115 -0.27 17.02 -6.44
C SER A 115 -1.63 17.45 -7.00
N GLU A 116 -1.68 18.63 -7.58
CA GLU A 116 -2.92 19.17 -8.20
C GLU A 116 -3.37 18.38 -9.42
N ASP A 117 -2.45 17.69 -10.10
CA ASP A 117 -2.76 16.81 -11.25
C ASP A 117 -2.72 15.32 -10.88
N GLY A 118 -2.68 15.01 -9.58
CA GLY A 118 -2.36 13.69 -9.04
C GLY A 118 -0.85 13.44 -9.06
N PHE A 119 -0.40 12.37 -8.41
CA PHE A 119 1.02 12.03 -8.30
C PHE A 119 1.67 11.61 -9.63
N VAL A 120 0.97 11.80 -10.74
CA VAL A 120 1.45 11.50 -12.10
C VAL A 120 2.75 12.24 -12.39
N ASN A 121 2.75 13.58 -12.24
CA ASN A 121 3.91 14.41 -12.58
C ASN A 121 5.15 14.05 -11.74
N PHE A 122 4.92 13.71 -10.46
CA PHE A 122 5.97 13.23 -9.56
C PHE A 122 6.58 11.91 -10.05
N ILE A 123 5.76 10.97 -10.53
CA ILE A 123 6.22 9.68 -11.05
C ILE A 123 6.85 9.83 -12.44
N GLU A 124 6.23 10.58 -13.34
CA GLU A 124 6.74 10.83 -14.69
C GLU A 124 8.07 11.59 -14.69
N ARG A 125 8.30 12.40 -13.65
CA ARG A 125 9.61 13.03 -13.46
C ARG A 125 10.71 12.01 -13.20
N LEU A 126 10.48 11.04 -12.29
CA LEU A 126 11.43 9.95 -12.06
C LEU A 126 11.67 9.14 -13.34
N GLU A 127 10.61 8.82 -14.07
CA GLU A 127 10.68 8.10 -15.35
C GLU A 127 11.53 8.89 -16.37
N SER A 128 11.27 10.19 -16.53
CA SER A 128 11.99 11.04 -17.48
C SER A 128 13.47 11.20 -17.12
N GLU A 129 13.81 11.31 -15.85
CA GLU A 129 15.21 11.39 -15.41
C GLU A 129 15.98 10.09 -15.72
N ILE A 130 15.35 8.94 -15.50
CA ILE A 130 15.93 7.63 -15.82
C ILE A 130 16.21 7.52 -17.33
N LEU A 131 15.28 7.98 -18.16
CA LEU A 131 15.36 7.89 -19.62
C LEU A 131 16.27 8.93 -20.28
N LYS A 132 16.82 9.90 -19.53
CA LYS A 132 17.89 10.78 -20.05
C LYS A 132 19.13 10.01 -20.48
N ASN A 133 19.43 8.91 -19.83
CA ASN A 133 20.44 7.98 -20.31
C ASN A 133 19.78 7.01 -21.31
N GLU A 134 20.10 7.17 -22.59
CA GLU A 134 19.52 6.41 -23.71
C GLU A 134 19.75 4.88 -23.64
N LYS A 135 20.69 4.44 -22.79
CA LYS A 135 20.94 3.02 -22.55
C LYS A 135 19.88 2.39 -21.61
N ASN A 136 19.15 3.22 -20.86
CA ASN A 136 18.13 2.76 -19.93
C ASN A 136 16.81 2.43 -20.65
N ARG A 137 16.06 1.50 -20.12
CA ARG A 137 14.81 1.04 -20.71
C ARG A 137 13.74 0.83 -19.66
N ILE A 138 12.48 1.03 -20.06
CA ILE A 138 11.29 0.72 -19.28
C ILE A 138 10.42 -0.21 -20.11
N GLU A 139 10.33 -1.46 -19.69
CA GLU A 139 9.57 -2.52 -20.34
C GLU A 139 8.21 -2.65 -19.62
N ARG A 140 7.14 -2.16 -20.26
CA ARG A 140 5.76 -2.25 -19.74
C ARG A 140 4.71 -2.29 -20.86
N PRO A 141 3.59 -3.02 -20.71
CA PRO A 141 3.32 -3.96 -19.61
C PRO A 141 4.15 -5.24 -19.78
N GLN A 142 5.00 -5.53 -18.81
CA GLN A 142 5.87 -6.70 -18.90
C GLN A 142 5.91 -7.48 -17.59
N TRP A 143 5.50 -8.73 -17.63
CA TRP A 143 5.58 -9.67 -16.53
C TRP A 143 6.91 -10.42 -16.56
N VAL A 144 7.65 -10.40 -15.44
CA VAL A 144 8.82 -11.26 -15.23
C VAL A 144 8.37 -12.48 -14.43
N GLY A 145 8.40 -13.65 -15.06
CA GLY A 145 7.90 -14.91 -14.50
C GLY A 145 9.00 -15.88 -14.07
N SER A 146 10.25 -15.65 -14.50
CA SER A 146 11.39 -16.49 -14.11
C SER A 146 12.70 -15.73 -14.08
N MET A 147 13.63 -16.24 -13.26
CA MET A 147 15.01 -15.78 -13.16
C MET A 147 15.93 -16.98 -12.98
N LYS A 148 17.04 -17.01 -13.72
CA LYS A 148 17.98 -18.12 -13.73
C LYS A 148 19.40 -17.63 -13.93
N GLN A 149 20.37 -18.41 -13.50
CA GLN A 149 21.77 -18.24 -13.84
C GLN A 149 22.22 -19.43 -14.69
N LYS A 150 22.92 -19.20 -15.79
CA LYS A 150 23.52 -20.26 -16.59
C LYS A 150 24.69 -20.91 -15.85
N VAL A 151 25.48 -20.06 -15.20
CA VAL A 151 26.64 -20.42 -14.38
C VAL A 151 26.40 -19.91 -12.96
N LYS A 152 26.80 -20.65 -11.95
CA LYS A 152 26.70 -20.26 -10.55
C LYS A 152 27.40 -18.90 -10.30
N ASN A 153 26.69 -18.00 -9.64
CA ASN A 153 27.13 -16.61 -9.40
C ASN A 153 27.37 -15.78 -10.67
N GLY A 154 26.92 -16.27 -11.82
CA GLY A 154 26.96 -15.55 -13.10
C GLY A 154 25.79 -14.57 -13.27
N PRO A 155 25.67 -13.95 -14.48
CA PRO A 155 24.55 -13.09 -14.79
C PRO A 155 23.21 -13.83 -14.73
N TRP A 156 22.16 -13.08 -14.35
CA TRP A 156 20.79 -13.54 -14.32
C TRP A 156 20.12 -13.42 -15.68
N THR A 157 19.51 -14.49 -16.14
CA THR A 157 18.61 -14.48 -17.30
C THR A 157 17.17 -14.37 -16.80
N LEU A 158 16.45 -13.36 -17.26
CA LEU A 158 15.03 -13.15 -16.93
C LEU A 158 14.13 -13.62 -18.08
N GLY A 159 12.95 -14.14 -17.74
CA GLY A 159 11.96 -14.62 -18.70
C GLY A 159 10.52 -14.27 -18.31
N ASN A 160 9.60 -14.34 -19.30
CA ASN A 160 8.20 -13.96 -19.11
C ASN A 160 7.35 -15.03 -18.40
N THR A 161 7.81 -16.28 -18.34
CA THR A 161 7.07 -17.38 -17.70
C THR A 161 8.00 -18.26 -16.86
N LYS A 162 7.43 -19.05 -15.95
CA LYS A 162 8.18 -20.02 -15.13
C LYS A 162 8.78 -21.15 -15.95
N GLU A 163 8.11 -21.55 -17.04
CA GLU A 163 8.47 -22.70 -17.85
C GLU A 163 9.25 -22.26 -19.08
N SER A 164 10.56 -22.47 -19.06
CA SER A 164 11.42 -22.19 -20.21
C SER A 164 11.14 -23.06 -21.44
N LYS A 165 10.42 -24.20 -21.29
CA LYS A 165 9.96 -25.07 -22.35
C LYS A 165 8.59 -24.66 -22.92
N SER A 166 7.94 -23.65 -22.39
CA SER A 166 6.68 -23.14 -22.93
C SER A 166 6.89 -22.58 -24.34
N ARG A 167 5.95 -22.85 -25.26
CA ARG A 167 5.96 -22.24 -26.60
C ARG A 167 5.98 -20.71 -26.61
N ASN A 168 5.51 -20.09 -25.55
CA ASN A 168 5.45 -18.65 -25.39
C ASN A 168 6.58 -18.10 -24.51
N TYR A 169 7.60 -18.91 -24.19
CA TYR A 169 8.74 -18.43 -23.42
C TYR A 169 9.55 -17.42 -24.24
N ARG A 170 9.81 -16.27 -23.61
CA ARG A 170 10.66 -15.22 -24.14
C ARG A 170 11.65 -14.78 -23.07
N GLU A 171 12.93 -14.78 -23.41
CA GLU A 171 13.98 -14.21 -22.59
C GLU A 171 14.04 -12.69 -22.78
N PHE A 172 14.31 -11.97 -21.69
CA PHE A 172 14.49 -10.53 -21.70
C PHE A 172 15.95 -10.11 -21.74
N GLY A 173 16.86 -11.07 -21.70
CA GLY A 173 18.30 -10.89 -21.71
C GLY A 173 18.96 -11.21 -20.37
N GLU A 174 20.26 -10.93 -20.32
CA GLU A 174 21.12 -11.19 -19.17
C GLU A 174 21.41 -9.89 -18.41
N PHE A 175 21.41 -9.98 -17.09
CA PHE A 175 21.64 -8.87 -16.17
C PHE A 175 22.69 -9.26 -15.14
N ASP A 176 23.62 -8.34 -14.91
CA ASP A 176 24.69 -8.54 -13.94
C ASP A 176 24.15 -8.41 -12.49
N VAL A 177 23.10 -7.61 -12.28
CA VAL A 177 22.39 -7.44 -11.00
C VAL A 177 20.89 -7.49 -11.26
N VAL A 178 20.14 -8.16 -10.37
CA VAL A 178 18.68 -8.14 -10.34
C VAL A 178 18.18 -7.54 -9.03
N VAL A 179 17.24 -6.61 -9.09
CA VAL A 179 16.57 -6.04 -7.92
C VAL A 179 15.07 -6.35 -7.99
N ILE A 180 14.54 -6.97 -6.95
CA ILE A 180 13.10 -7.18 -6.76
C ILE A 180 12.57 -5.98 -5.96
N ALA A 181 11.85 -5.09 -6.65
CA ALA A 181 11.30 -3.84 -6.10
C ALA A 181 9.77 -3.89 -5.92
N HIS A 182 9.22 -5.08 -5.76
CA HIS A 182 7.82 -5.34 -5.44
C HIS A 182 7.72 -6.38 -4.32
N ASN A 183 6.54 -6.53 -3.73
CA ASN A 183 6.32 -7.41 -2.59
C ASN A 183 5.22 -8.44 -2.86
N GLY A 184 4.91 -9.24 -1.84
CA GLY A 184 3.82 -10.18 -1.84
C GLY A 184 4.08 -11.46 -2.63
N LYS A 185 2.98 -12.12 -3.00
CA LYS A 185 3.02 -13.45 -3.62
C LYS A 185 3.79 -13.47 -4.95
N CYS A 186 3.71 -12.39 -5.71
CA CYS A 186 4.39 -12.30 -7.02
C CYS A 186 5.91 -12.28 -6.86
N ALA A 187 6.43 -11.48 -5.91
CA ALA A 187 7.87 -11.43 -5.61
C ALA A 187 8.40 -12.78 -5.13
N TYR A 188 7.68 -13.41 -4.20
CA TYR A 188 8.02 -14.75 -3.71
C TYR A 188 8.01 -15.80 -4.82
N ASN A 189 6.98 -15.81 -5.67
CA ASN A 189 6.87 -16.75 -6.79
C ASN A 189 7.97 -16.55 -7.82
N LEU A 190 8.36 -15.31 -8.12
CA LEU A 190 9.49 -15.02 -9.00
C LEU A 190 10.78 -15.56 -8.37
N MET A 191 11.01 -15.26 -7.09
CA MET A 191 12.20 -15.72 -6.39
C MET A 191 12.30 -17.24 -6.29
N GLN A 192 11.18 -17.97 -6.19
CA GLN A 192 11.18 -19.45 -6.23
C GLN A 192 11.71 -20.02 -7.54
N THR A 193 11.76 -19.26 -8.62
CA THR A 193 12.32 -19.71 -9.90
C THR A 193 13.83 -19.52 -9.99
N ALA A 194 14.43 -18.81 -9.05
CA ALA A 194 15.87 -18.56 -9.00
C ALA A 194 16.63 -19.88 -8.83
N LYS A 195 17.45 -20.21 -9.81
CA LYS A 195 18.29 -21.40 -9.82
C LYS A 195 19.50 -21.22 -10.72
N SER A 196 20.55 -22.00 -10.46
CA SER A 196 21.66 -22.19 -11.41
C SER A 196 21.38 -23.42 -12.27
N GLU A 197 21.63 -23.33 -13.57
CA GLU A 197 21.44 -24.47 -14.49
C GLU A 197 22.52 -25.55 -14.33
N GLU A 198 23.68 -25.18 -13.74
CA GLU A 198 24.77 -26.16 -13.46
C GLU A 198 24.49 -27.01 -12.22
N GLU A 199 23.53 -26.63 -11.36
CA GLU A 199 23.24 -27.39 -10.15
C GLU A 199 22.20 -28.47 -10.43
N ASN A 200 22.62 -29.76 -10.24
CA ASN A 200 21.74 -30.91 -10.37
C ASN A 200 20.52 -30.85 -9.43
N ASN A 201 19.45 -31.55 -9.77
CA ASN A 201 18.22 -31.68 -8.98
C ASN A 201 18.52 -31.94 -7.50
N GLY A 202 18.22 -30.98 -6.63
CA GLY A 202 18.44 -31.06 -5.18
C GLY A 202 19.32 -29.97 -4.59
N ALA A 203 19.89 -29.08 -5.41
CA ALA A 203 20.69 -27.96 -4.91
C ALA A 203 19.88 -26.96 -4.10
N GLN A 204 20.51 -26.40 -3.08
CA GLN A 204 19.93 -25.36 -2.23
C GLN A 204 19.67 -24.10 -3.07
N HIS A 205 18.55 -23.41 -2.82
CA HIS A 205 18.21 -22.14 -3.46
C HIS A 205 19.39 -21.14 -3.34
N PRO A 206 19.76 -20.42 -4.43
CA PRO A 206 20.96 -19.57 -4.46
C PRO A 206 20.94 -18.47 -3.36
N SER A 207 19.79 -17.91 -3.04
CA SER A 207 19.64 -16.93 -1.96
C SER A 207 18.46 -17.26 -1.03
N PRO A 208 18.61 -18.25 -0.12
CA PRO A 208 17.49 -18.72 0.71
C PRO A 208 16.99 -17.68 1.70
N LYS A 209 17.83 -16.74 2.15
CA LYS A 209 17.47 -15.67 3.07
C LYS A 209 16.57 -14.62 2.40
N ILE A 210 16.86 -14.24 1.15
CA ILE A 210 16.00 -13.35 0.36
C ILE A 210 14.68 -14.05 0.03
N LEU A 211 14.71 -15.31 -0.38
CA LEU A 211 13.49 -16.08 -0.62
C LEU A 211 12.60 -16.11 0.63
N ALA A 212 13.17 -16.38 1.80
CA ALA A 212 12.42 -16.39 3.06
C ALA A 212 11.85 -15.00 3.40
N ALA A 213 12.61 -13.93 3.15
CA ALA A 213 12.16 -12.56 3.39
C ALA A 213 11.01 -12.13 2.49
N LEU A 214 10.91 -12.64 1.27
CA LEU A 214 9.82 -12.33 0.34
C LEU A 214 8.55 -13.15 0.58
N LYS A 215 8.62 -14.19 1.44
CA LYS A 215 7.44 -14.97 1.79
C LYS A 215 6.45 -14.11 2.58
N ALA A 216 5.25 -13.91 2.00
CA ALA A 216 4.24 -13.04 2.57
C ALA A 216 3.01 -13.80 3.03
N SER A 217 2.42 -13.36 4.15
CA SER A 217 1.12 -13.81 4.66
C SER A 217 0.10 -12.68 4.72
N PHE A 218 -1.19 -13.03 4.79
CA PHE A 218 -2.30 -12.09 4.71
C PHE A 218 -3.40 -12.36 5.77
N GLY A 219 -3.13 -13.16 6.77
CA GLY A 219 -4.19 -13.73 7.61
C GLY A 219 -4.21 -13.27 9.06
N VAL A 220 -3.49 -12.20 9.41
CA VAL A 220 -3.41 -11.74 10.81
C VAL A 220 -4.72 -11.09 11.24
N LYS A 221 -5.29 -11.58 12.35
CA LYS A 221 -6.57 -11.11 12.90
C LYS A 221 -6.38 -10.15 14.07
N THR A 222 -5.36 -10.38 14.88
CA THR A 222 -5.11 -9.57 16.08
C THR A 222 -3.70 -8.99 16.07
N ARG A 223 -3.50 -7.97 16.92
CA ARG A 223 -2.19 -7.35 17.10
C ARG A 223 -1.19 -8.33 17.74
N GLU A 224 -1.66 -9.17 18.66
CA GLU A 224 -0.84 -10.20 19.31
C GLU A 224 -0.34 -11.25 18.30
N GLU A 225 -1.18 -11.64 17.35
CA GLU A 225 -0.75 -12.49 16.24
C GLU A 225 0.34 -11.81 15.40
N LEU A 226 0.18 -10.51 15.11
CA LEU A 226 1.14 -9.74 14.32
C LEU A 226 2.52 -9.70 15.00
N TYR A 227 2.56 -9.49 16.33
CA TYR A 227 3.81 -9.46 17.08
C TYR A 227 4.58 -10.80 17.11
N LYS A 228 3.87 -11.91 16.91
CA LYS A 228 4.46 -13.25 16.85
C LYS A 228 5.00 -13.61 15.46
N LYS A 229 4.59 -12.87 14.42
CA LYS A 229 5.01 -13.15 13.04
C LYS A 229 6.50 -12.83 12.83
N ARG A 230 7.18 -13.73 12.09
CA ARG A 230 8.56 -13.58 11.67
C ARG A 230 8.65 -13.67 10.14
N GLU A 231 7.70 -13.03 9.48
CA GLU A 231 7.54 -13.01 8.04
C GLU A 231 6.90 -11.70 7.59
N LEU A 232 6.95 -11.41 6.30
CA LEU A 232 6.23 -10.28 5.72
C LEU A 232 4.72 -10.50 5.85
N VAL A 233 4.05 -9.61 6.56
CA VAL A 233 2.59 -9.58 6.65
C VAL A 233 2.08 -8.39 5.86
N LEU A 234 1.19 -8.64 4.92
CA LEU A 234 0.60 -7.61 4.07
C LEU A 234 -0.90 -7.49 4.33
N SER A 235 -1.41 -6.27 4.29
CA SER A 235 -2.84 -5.99 4.29
C SER A 235 -3.44 -6.13 2.90
N SER A 236 -4.76 -6.23 2.83
CA SER A 236 -5.54 -6.03 1.61
C SER A 236 -6.46 -4.84 1.81
N VAL A 237 -6.62 -3.99 0.80
CA VAL A 237 -7.40 -2.75 0.90
C VAL A 237 -8.21 -2.55 -0.37
N TRP A 238 -9.50 -2.28 -0.22
CA TRP A 238 -10.31 -1.76 -1.31
C TRP A 238 -10.12 -0.25 -1.46
N SER A 239 -9.93 0.18 -2.69
CA SER A 239 -9.97 1.58 -3.09
C SER A 239 -11.19 1.77 -3.98
N VAL A 240 -12.21 2.43 -3.46
CA VAL A 240 -13.44 2.75 -4.19
C VAL A 240 -13.36 4.20 -4.64
N ASN A 241 -13.31 4.40 -5.96
CA ASN A 241 -13.27 5.71 -6.57
C ASN A 241 -14.64 5.98 -7.16
N VAL A 242 -15.30 7.06 -6.72
CA VAL A 242 -16.65 7.42 -7.15
C VAL A 242 -16.71 8.88 -7.58
N VAL A 243 -17.57 9.16 -8.56
CA VAL A 243 -18.01 10.52 -8.87
C VAL A 243 -19.46 10.65 -8.46
N ILE A 244 -19.73 11.64 -7.64
CA ILE A 244 -21.05 11.93 -7.10
C ILE A 244 -21.52 13.28 -7.67
N GLU A 245 -22.75 13.32 -8.16
CA GLU A 245 -23.38 14.50 -8.74
C GLU A 245 -24.64 14.90 -7.96
N ASN A 246 -25.26 16.02 -8.30
CA ASN A 246 -26.54 16.48 -7.72
C ASN A 246 -26.54 16.64 -6.19
N LEU A 247 -25.46 17.18 -5.63
CA LEU A 247 -25.27 17.34 -4.19
C LEU A 247 -26.05 18.52 -3.57
N ASP A 248 -27.06 19.05 -4.26
CA ASP A 248 -27.76 20.28 -3.87
C ASP A 248 -29.16 20.07 -3.25
N SER A 249 -29.65 18.83 -3.24
CA SER A 249 -31.06 18.57 -2.95
C SER A 249 -31.50 18.93 -1.52
N ASP A 250 -30.56 19.12 -0.59
CA ASP A 250 -30.83 19.35 0.83
C ASP A 250 -30.09 20.58 1.37
N ASP A 251 -30.43 21.79 0.86
CA ASP A 251 -29.82 23.07 1.30
C ASP A 251 -28.27 23.09 1.33
N GLY A 252 -27.63 22.24 0.51
CA GLY A 252 -26.19 22.12 0.42
C GLY A 252 -25.53 21.42 1.62
N VAL A 253 -26.28 20.71 2.47
CA VAL A 253 -25.73 20.00 3.66
C VAL A 253 -24.76 18.90 3.23
N VAL A 254 -25.10 18.11 2.22
CA VAL A 254 -24.25 17.02 1.70
C VAL A 254 -22.95 17.57 1.12
N LEU A 255 -23.06 18.63 0.31
CA LEU A 255 -21.90 19.28 -0.29
C LEU A 255 -20.98 19.87 0.77
N LYS A 256 -21.53 20.56 1.78
CA LYS A 256 -20.76 21.13 2.90
C LYS A 256 -20.03 20.02 3.68
N ALA A 257 -20.68 18.88 3.91
CA ALA A 257 -20.08 17.76 4.62
C ALA A 257 -18.90 17.16 3.85
N LEU A 258 -19.02 16.98 2.52
CA LEU A 258 -17.93 16.51 1.66
C LEU A 258 -16.83 17.56 1.50
N ASP A 259 -17.17 18.83 1.48
CA ASP A 259 -16.23 19.93 1.28
C ASP A 259 -15.54 20.40 2.57
N ALA A 260 -15.81 19.75 3.69
CA ALA A 260 -15.14 20.04 4.96
C ALA A 260 -13.65 19.66 4.96
N PHE A 261 -13.23 18.73 4.08
CA PHE A 261 -11.86 18.21 4.07
C PHE A 261 -11.38 17.87 2.66
N ASP A 262 -10.06 17.88 2.45
CA ASP A 262 -9.38 17.31 1.28
C ASP A 262 -9.01 15.84 1.54
N GLY A 263 -8.75 15.48 2.79
CA GLY A 263 -8.45 14.13 3.20
C GLY A 263 -8.69 13.88 4.69
N ALA A 264 -9.37 12.77 5.00
CA ALA A 264 -9.71 12.41 6.36
C ALA A 264 -9.42 10.94 6.67
N HIS A 265 -8.69 10.69 7.75
CA HIS A 265 -8.54 9.36 8.34
C HIS A 265 -9.75 9.02 9.18
N VAL A 266 -10.16 7.77 9.14
CA VAL A 266 -11.23 7.23 9.99
C VAL A 266 -10.60 6.22 10.94
N SER A 267 -10.68 6.46 12.25
CA SER A 267 -9.99 5.64 13.26
C SER A 267 -10.92 4.71 14.05
N ASP A 268 -12.20 4.98 14.06
CA ASP A 268 -13.23 4.30 14.85
C ASP A 268 -14.25 3.53 14.00
N ASN A 269 -13.84 3.10 12.80
CA ASN A 269 -14.71 2.42 11.85
C ASN A 269 -14.08 1.12 11.34
N GLU A 270 -14.87 0.05 11.23
CA GLU A 270 -14.38 -1.25 10.79
C GLU A 270 -14.29 -1.40 9.27
N ARG A 271 -14.94 -0.51 8.50
CA ARG A 271 -15.05 -0.62 7.04
C ARG A 271 -14.21 0.43 6.32
N VAL A 272 -14.32 1.69 6.72
CA VAL A 272 -13.63 2.82 6.08
C VAL A 272 -12.46 3.25 6.92
N ALA A 273 -11.29 3.40 6.31
CA ALA A 273 -10.08 3.87 6.98
C ALA A 273 -9.64 5.25 6.51
N TYR A 274 -9.99 5.64 5.29
CA TYR A 274 -9.63 6.95 4.75
C TYR A 274 -10.62 7.40 3.67
N VAL A 275 -10.84 8.71 3.61
CA VAL A 275 -11.62 9.37 2.57
C VAL A 275 -10.82 10.53 1.99
N GLY A 276 -10.67 10.58 0.67
CA GLY A 276 -10.00 11.67 -0.06
C GLY A 276 -10.95 12.36 -1.02
N ASN A 277 -11.04 13.68 -0.95
CA ASN A 277 -11.77 14.51 -1.89
C ASN A 277 -10.81 14.98 -3.00
N ASN A 278 -10.76 14.24 -4.10
CA ASN A 278 -9.84 14.54 -5.20
C ASN A 278 -10.18 15.83 -5.92
N THR A 279 -11.45 16.24 -5.94
CA THR A 279 -11.87 17.52 -6.54
C THR A 279 -11.25 18.70 -5.80
N LEU A 280 -11.28 18.68 -4.46
CA LEU A 280 -10.75 19.78 -3.65
C LEU A 280 -9.22 19.78 -3.61
N LYS A 281 -8.59 18.62 -3.54
CA LYS A 281 -7.12 18.52 -3.65
C LYS A 281 -6.59 19.14 -4.95
N ARG A 282 -7.41 19.10 -6.01
CA ARG A 282 -7.08 19.60 -7.35
C ARG A 282 -7.81 20.89 -7.64
N LYS A 283 -7.50 21.94 -6.90
CA LYS A 283 -8.15 23.26 -6.94
C LYS A 283 -8.40 23.79 -8.37
N LYS A 284 -7.55 23.42 -9.32
CA LYS A 284 -7.70 23.79 -10.74
C LYS A 284 -8.99 23.30 -11.39
N ASN A 285 -9.52 22.17 -10.91
CA ASN A 285 -10.70 21.53 -11.49
C ASN A 285 -12.02 21.92 -10.79
N LEU A 286 -11.95 22.62 -9.66
CA LEU A 286 -13.14 22.91 -8.86
C LEU A 286 -14.21 23.68 -9.65
N ALA A 287 -13.79 24.68 -10.43
CA ALA A 287 -14.71 25.47 -11.26
C ALA A 287 -15.37 24.66 -12.37
N LEU A 288 -14.65 23.67 -12.93
CA LEU A 288 -15.15 22.78 -13.98
C LEU A 288 -16.06 21.68 -13.44
N MET A 289 -15.81 21.25 -12.20
CA MET A 289 -16.58 20.16 -11.57
C MET A 289 -17.93 20.62 -11.01
N GLY A 290 -18.11 21.93 -10.76
CA GLY A 290 -19.36 22.46 -10.22
C GLY A 290 -19.78 21.72 -8.95
N LYS A 291 -20.93 21.02 -9.01
CA LYS A 291 -21.50 20.25 -7.90
C LYS A 291 -21.11 18.78 -7.87
N LYS A 292 -20.20 18.37 -8.73
CA LYS A 292 -19.64 17.00 -8.75
C LYS A 292 -18.45 16.89 -7.81
N ARG A 293 -18.31 15.73 -7.15
CA ARG A 293 -17.13 15.42 -6.35
C ARG A 293 -16.56 14.06 -6.70
N GLU A 294 -15.25 14.04 -6.92
CA GLU A 294 -14.42 12.83 -7.12
C GLU A 294 -13.90 12.39 -5.76
N ILE A 295 -14.43 11.30 -5.26
CA ILE A 295 -14.10 10.78 -3.92
C ILE A 295 -13.38 9.46 -4.03
N THR A 296 -12.29 9.29 -3.27
CA THR A 296 -11.63 8.01 -3.03
C THR A 296 -11.92 7.56 -1.61
N ILE A 297 -12.49 6.36 -1.46
CA ILE A 297 -12.72 5.72 -0.17
C ILE A 297 -11.79 4.51 -0.06
N LEU A 298 -10.92 4.49 0.96
CA LEU A 298 -10.06 3.35 1.26
C LEU A 298 -10.66 2.55 2.40
N SER A 299 -10.81 1.24 2.18
CA SER A 299 -11.30 0.35 3.24
C SER A 299 -10.25 0.10 4.32
N THR A 300 -10.70 -0.38 5.47
CA THR A 300 -9.80 -0.96 6.46
C THR A 300 -9.14 -2.24 5.93
N PRO A 301 -7.99 -2.65 6.49
CA PRO A 301 -7.38 -3.95 6.21
C PRO A 301 -8.30 -5.14 6.57
N LEU A 302 -9.11 -4.99 7.62
CA LEU A 302 -10.08 -6.00 8.03
C LEU A 302 -11.13 -6.23 6.95
N TYR A 303 -11.80 -5.16 6.51
CA TYR A 303 -12.80 -5.23 5.45
C TYR A 303 -12.18 -5.74 4.14
N GLY A 304 -10.98 -5.28 3.79
CA GLY A 304 -10.24 -5.72 2.60
C GLY A 304 -9.93 -7.21 2.60
N ARG A 305 -9.61 -7.78 3.76
CA ARG A 305 -9.36 -9.22 3.93
C ARG A 305 -10.64 -10.04 3.80
N GLU A 306 -11.70 -9.62 4.46
CA GLU A 306 -12.99 -10.34 4.50
C GLU A 306 -13.69 -10.35 3.14
N ASN A 307 -13.46 -9.31 2.34
CA ASN A 307 -14.02 -9.16 1.01
C ASN A 307 -12.99 -9.40 -0.11
N LYS A 308 -11.95 -10.22 0.16
CA LYS A 308 -10.88 -10.47 -0.80
C LYS A 308 -11.33 -11.36 -1.95
N VAL A 309 -11.07 -10.89 -3.18
CA VAL A 309 -11.30 -11.61 -4.44
C VAL A 309 -10.04 -11.55 -5.31
N PRO A 310 -9.94 -12.29 -6.43
CA PRO A 310 -8.86 -12.08 -7.41
C PRO A 310 -8.90 -10.65 -7.93
N GLN A 311 -7.81 -9.91 -7.71
CA GLN A 311 -7.74 -8.48 -8.06
C GLN A 311 -7.73 -8.23 -9.58
N GLU A 312 -7.33 -9.23 -10.36
CA GLU A 312 -7.27 -9.18 -11.82
C GLU A 312 -8.64 -9.34 -12.47
N ASN A 313 -9.59 -9.92 -11.75
CA ASN A 313 -10.94 -10.17 -12.24
C ASN A 313 -11.95 -10.06 -11.09
N ILE A 314 -12.29 -8.82 -10.74
CA ILE A 314 -13.26 -8.52 -9.70
C ILE A 314 -14.67 -8.81 -10.23
N PRO A 315 -15.47 -9.72 -9.60
CA PRO A 315 -16.86 -9.97 -9.99
C PRO A 315 -17.70 -8.70 -9.86
N LYS A 316 -18.62 -8.48 -10.80
CA LYS A 316 -19.44 -7.25 -10.85
C LYS A 316 -20.29 -7.07 -9.60
N ASP A 317 -20.94 -8.13 -9.13
CA ASP A 317 -21.74 -8.14 -7.91
C ASP A 317 -20.93 -7.75 -6.67
N VAL A 318 -19.68 -8.25 -6.57
CA VAL A 318 -18.76 -7.85 -5.50
C VAL A 318 -18.36 -6.39 -5.63
N ALA A 319 -18.07 -5.92 -6.84
CA ALA A 319 -17.72 -4.53 -7.11
C ALA A 319 -18.85 -3.57 -6.71
N GLU A 320 -20.11 -3.87 -7.09
CA GLU A 320 -21.29 -3.10 -6.74
C GLU A 320 -21.55 -3.13 -5.22
N ARG A 321 -21.51 -4.31 -4.61
CA ARG A 321 -21.72 -4.47 -3.17
C ARG A 321 -20.69 -3.69 -2.36
N VAL A 322 -19.41 -3.85 -2.66
CA VAL A 322 -18.32 -3.14 -1.96
C VAL A 322 -18.46 -1.63 -2.13
N THR A 323 -18.80 -1.15 -3.32
CA THR A 323 -19.04 0.27 -3.57
C THR A 323 -20.16 0.79 -2.67
N ASN A 324 -21.31 0.13 -2.69
CA ASN A 324 -22.48 0.56 -1.92
C ASN A 324 -22.22 0.51 -0.41
N GLU A 325 -21.60 -0.56 0.09
CA GLU A 325 -21.28 -0.69 1.51
C GLU A 325 -20.35 0.42 2.01
N LEU A 326 -19.29 0.75 1.24
CA LEU A 326 -18.33 1.79 1.65
C LEU A 326 -18.90 3.20 1.47
N VAL A 327 -19.76 3.44 0.47
CA VAL A 327 -20.43 4.73 0.30
C VAL A 327 -21.50 4.94 1.36
N PHE A 328 -22.32 3.93 1.68
CA PHE A 328 -23.26 4.03 2.80
C PHE A 328 -22.57 4.25 4.15
N GLU A 329 -21.41 3.64 4.34
CA GLU A 329 -20.63 3.88 5.55
C GLU A 329 -20.07 5.32 5.60
N LEU A 330 -19.70 5.89 4.45
CA LEU A 330 -19.33 7.30 4.35
C LEU A 330 -20.50 8.22 4.69
N GLU A 331 -21.72 7.92 4.23
CA GLU A 331 -22.93 8.69 4.60
C GLU A 331 -23.15 8.69 6.12
N ASN A 332 -22.99 7.54 6.78
CA ASN A 332 -23.07 7.43 8.23
C ASN A 332 -22.02 8.30 8.94
N LEU A 333 -20.77 8.24 8.47
CA LEU A 333 -19.64 9.02 9.02
C LEU A 333 -19.85 10.52 8.84
N LEU A 334 -20.43 10.95 7.71
CA LEU A 334 -20.75 12.34 7.42
C LEU A 334 -22.06 12.81 8.09
N ARG A 335 -22.84 11.89 8.67
CA ARG A 335 -24.15 12.15 9.28
C ARG A 335 -25.16 12.78 8.32
N ILE A 336 -25.12 12.35 7.09
CA ILE A 336 -26.05 12.78 6.04
C ILE A 336 -27.09 11.66 5.81
N PRO A 337 -28.26 11.98 5.25
CA PRO A 337 -29.28 10.99 5.00
C PRO A 337 -28.78 9.85 4.13
N ARG A 338 -29.23 8.65 4.40
CA ARG A 338 -28.90 7.46 3.62
C ARG A 338 -29.40 7.62 2.17
N GLY A 339 -28.53 7.30 1.21
CA GLY A 339 -28.80 7.46 -0.20
C GLY A 339 -28.34 8.81 -0.77
N SER A 340 -28.03 9.78 0.09
CA SER A 340 -27.57 11.11 -0.38
C SER A 340 -26.37 11.07 -1.30
N LEU A 341 -25.47 10.10 -1.11
CA LEU A 341 -24.33 9.87 -1.99
C LEU A 341 -24.58 8.69 -2.91
N ALA A 342 -25.07 7.56 -2.38
CA ALA A 342 -25.19 6.30 -3.11
C ALA A 342 -26.13 6.42 -4.32
N ASP A 343 -27.25 7.13 -4.19
CA ASP A 343 -28.24 7.30 -5.26
C ASP A 343 -27.78 8.32 -6.34
N ASN A 344 -26.72 9.09 -6.04
CA ASN A 344 -26.17 10.13 -6.90
C ASN A 344 -24.81 9.76 -7.52
N ILE A 345 -24.40 8.50 -7.43
CA ILE A 345 -23.18 8.01 -8.07
C ILE A 345 -23.40 7.93 -9.58
N ILE A 346 -22.63 8.73 -10.33
CA ILE A 346 -22.62 8.69 -11.81
C ILE A 346 -21.47 7.88 -12.38
N PHE A 347 -20.48 7.59 -11.56
CA PHE A 347 -19.31 6.77 -11.92
C PHE A 347 -18.76 6.06 -10.70
N SER A 348 -18.37 4.80 -10.86
CA SER A 348 -17.65 4.06 -9.83
C SER A 348 -16.58 3.14 -10.42
N LYS A 349 -15.44 3.06 -9.72
CA LYS A 349 -14.33 2.16 -10.06
C LYS A 349 -13.70 1.61 -8.79
N PRO A 350 -14.22 0.52 -8.25
CA PRO A 350 -13.57 -0.19 -7.16
C PRO A 350 -12.34 -0.95 -7.66
N GLN A 351 -11.30 -0.97 -6.84
CA GLN A 351 -10.06 -1.71 -7.06
C GLN A 351 -9.64 -2.37 -5.76
N LEU A 352 -9.22 -3.63 -5.83
CA LEU A 352 -8.60 -4.32 -4.71
C LEU A 352 -7.07 -4.24 -4.81
N TRP A 353 -6.44 -3.71 -3.78
CA TRP A 353 -5.03 -3.86 -3.52
C TRP A 353 -4.82 -5.12 -2.69
N GLY A 354 -4.58 -6.26 -3.34
CA GLY A 354 -4.47 -7.56 -2.67
C GLY A 354 -3.23 -7.70 -1.78
N ALA A 355 -2.20 -6.88 -2.04
CA ALA A 355 -0.97 -6.73 -1.26
C ALA A 355 -0.72 -5.23 -1.07
N ALA A 356 -1.48 -4.59 -0.19
CA ALA A 356 -1.47 -3.15 0.01
C ALA A 356 -0.30 -2.70 0.91
N ASN A 357 -0.54 -2.58 2.20
CA ASN A 357 0.44 -2.03 3.13
C ASN A 357 1.13 -3.13 3.94
N PRO A 358 2.44 -3.06 4.11
CA PRO A 358 3.16 -3.92 5.06
C PRO A 358 2.71 -3.65 6.50
N LEU A 359 2.44 -4.73 7.24
CA LEU A 359 2.14 -4.69 8.68
C LEU A 359 3.33 -5.13 9.52
N THR A 360 4.33 -5.74 8.89
CA THR A 360 5.64 -6.04 9.47
C THR A 360 6.73 -5.45 8.59
N PHE A 361 7.89 -5.19 9.17
CA PHE A 361 9.05 -4.69 8.46
C PHE A 361 10.33 -5.42 8.88
N VAL A 362 11.35 -5.33 8.06
CA VAL A 362 12.70 -5.75 8.40
C VAL A 362 13.51 -4.52 8.77
N SER A 363 14.21 -4.59 9.94
CA SER A 363 15.05 -3.49 10.43
C SER A 363 16.36 -3.37 9.62
N LYS A 364 16.20 -3.15 8.31
CA LYS A 364 17.24 -2.93 7.31
C LYS A 364 16.68 -2.01 6.23
N ASP A 365 17.51 -1.14 5.67
CA ASP A 365 17.06 -0.25 4.60
C ASP A 365 16.84 -0.99 3.27
N PHE A 366 17.55 -2.10 3.05
CA PHE A 366 17.45 -2.98 1.88
C PHE A 366 17.99 -4.38 2.22
N LEU A 367 17.78 -5.34 1.34
CA LEU A 367 18.48 -6.63 1.35
C LEU A 367 19.33 -6.73 0.09
N PHE A 368 20.57 -7.20 0.23
CA PHE A 368 21.46 -7.43 -0.89
C PHE A 368 22.33 -8.67 -0.66
N ASP A 369 22.23 -9.62 -1.56
CA ASP A 369 23.10 -10.79 -1.63
C ASP A 369 24.21 -10.48 -2.62
N VAL A 370 25.38 -10.11 -2.10
CA VAL A 370 26.53 -9.70 -2.91
C VAL A 370 27.06 -10.85 -3.75
N GLU A 371 27.01 -12.09 -3.23
CA GLU A 371 27.50 -13.27 -3.98
C GLU A 371 26.62 -13.58 -5.19
N GLN A 372 25.32 -13.33 -5.05
CA GLN A 372 24.33 -13.56 -6.10
C GLN A 372 24.02 -12.32 -6.94
N ASN A 373 24.53 -11.15 -6.57
CA ASN A 373 24.14 -9.86 -7.18
C ASN A 373 22.61 -9.69 -7.22
N LEU A 374 21.96 -9.99 -6.10
CA LEU A 374 20.52 -9.98 -5.98
C LEU A 374 20.07 -9.04 -4.86
N GLY A 375 19.26 -8.03 -5.20
CA GLY A 375 18.78 -7.01 -4.29
C GLY A 375 17.27 -7.04 -4.09
N VAL A 376 16.84 -6.47 -2.95
CA VAL A 376 15.43 -6.21 -2.66
C VAL A 376 15.31 -4.83 -2.02
N CYS A 377 14.38 -4.01 -2.53
CA CYS A 377 14.00 -2.74 -1.94
C CYS A 377 12.48 -2.60 -1.85
N GLY A 378 12.00 -1.75 -0.93
CA GLY A 378 10.57 -1.55 -0.73
C GLY A 378 10.25 -0.82 0.58
N ASP A 379 9.02 -0.41 0.73
CA ASP A 379 8.51 0.33 1.89
C ASP A 379 8.40 -0.49 3.20
N TRP A 380 8.73 -1.76 3.17
CA TRP A 380 8.81 -2.67 4.32
C TRP A 380 10.24 -2.90 4.83
N LEU A 381 11.19 -2.13 4.29
CA LEU A 381 12.63 -2.19 4.62
C LEU A 381 13.07 -0.82 5.14
N PHE A 382 13.28 -0.70 6.46
CA PHE A 382 13.75 0.53 7.11
C PHE A 382 14.35 0.24 8.49
N LYS A 383 15.42 0.98 8.86
CA LYS A 383 16.11 0.78 10.13
C LYS A 383 15.41 1.40 11.32
N ASN A 384 14.82 2.57 11.13
CA ASN A 384 14.20 3.32 12.21
C ASN A 384 12.79 2.77 12.47
N GLU A 385 12.61 2.12 13.63
CA GLU A 385 11.32 1.54 14.09
C GLU A 385 10.21 2.61 14.31
N ASN A 386 10.56 3.88 14.36
CA ASN A 386 9.57 4.95 14.38
C ASN A 386 9.03 5.29 12.98
N ASN A 387 9.69 4.81 11.92
CA ASN A 387 9.18 4.95 10.56
C ASN A 387 8.01 4.00 10.32
N THR A 388 7.24 4.34 9.31
CA THR A 388 6.12 3.55 8.81
C THR A 388 6.30 3.30 7.32
N PRO A 389 5.70 2.25 6.76
CA PRO A 389 5.66 2.06 5.31
C PRO A 389 5.12 3.31 4.61
N SER A 390 5.92 3.90 3.74
CA SER A 390 5.67 5.22 3.17
C SER A 390 6.43 5.44 1.87
N VAL A 391 6.17 6.54 1.17
CA VAL A 391 6.99 6.98 0.03
C VAL A 391 8.43 7.23 0.48
N GLN A 392 8.63 7.84 1.65
CA GLN A 392 9.96 8.07 2.22
C GLN A 392 10.73 6.76 2.42
N THR A 393 10.14 5.78 3.10
CA THR A 393 10.81 4.49 3.33
C THR A 393 11.07 3.74 2.02
N ALA A 394 10.16 3.82 1.06
CA ALA A 394 10.33 3.24 -0.26
C ALA A 394 11.49 3.88 -1.04
N MET A 395 11.55 5.23 -1.10
CA MET A 395 12.62 5.94 -1.80
C MET A 395 13.98 5.71 -1.13
N ASN A 396 14.05 5.86 0.18
CA ASN A 396 15.28 5.63 0.94
C ASN A 396 15.81 4.19 0.77
N SER A 397 14.91 3.20 0.76
CA SER A 397 15.28 1.82 0.47
C SER A 397 15.90 1.66 -0.93
N GLY A 398 15.30 2.27 -1.94
CA GLY A 398 15.81 2.27 -3.31
C GLY A 398 17.15 2.98 -3.44
N TRP A 399 17.28 4.20 -2.91
CA TRP A 399 18.51 4.99 -2.98
C TRP A 399 19.69 4.31 -2.29
N LYS A 400 19.49 3.79 -1.07
CA LYS A 400 20.56 3.12 -0.32
C LYS A 400 21.01 1.81 -0.97
N LEU A 401 20.08 1.07 -1.59
CA LEU A 401 20.46 -0.10 -2.38
C LEU A 401 21.25 0.30 -3.65
N ALA A 402 20.89 1.41 -4.28
CA ALA A 402 21.66 1.93 -5.43
C ALA A 402 23.09 2.29 -5.04
N ASP A 403 23.29 2.97 -3.89
CA ASP A 403 24.62 3.30 -3.37
C ASP A 403 25.46 2.04 -3.12
N GLU A 404 24.85 0.99 -2.52
CA GLU A 404 25.52 -0.28 -2.27
C GLU A 404 25.95 -0.96 -3.59
N ILE A 405 25.06 -1.01 -4.59
CA ILE A 405 25.36 -1.61 -5.90
C ILE A 405 26.53 -0.85 -6.58
N ILE A 406 26.53 0.48 -6.52
CA ILE A 406 27.61 1.31 -7.09
C ILE A 406 28.94 1.07 -6.36
N ALA A 407 28.91 1.02 -5.03
CA ALA A 407 30.08 0.75 -4.22
C ALA A 407 30.68 -0.62 -4.52
N GLN A 408 29.89 -1.67 -4.65
CA GLN A 408 30.34 -3.01 -5.01
C GLN A 408 30.97 -3.04 -6.43
N GLN A 409 30.40 -2.31 -7.39
CA GLN A 409 30.98 -2.19 -8.72
C GLN A 409 32.38 -1.54 -8.69
N GLN A 410 32.56 -0.48 -7.91
CA GLN A 410 33.85 0.23 -7.80
C GLN A 410 34.94 -0.66 -7.18
N ILE A 411 34.59 -1.48 -6.19
CA ILE A 411 35.51 -2.44 -5.59
C ILE A 411 36.01 -3.45 -6.64
N LEU A 412 35.10 -3.97 -7.45
CA LEU A 412 35.43 -4.95 -8.50
C LEU A 412 36.31 -4.34 -9.61
N THR A 413 36.10 -3.07 -9.96
CA THR A 413 36.88 -2.38 -11.03
C THR A 413 38.26 -1.94 -10.55
N ASN A 414 38.40 -1.54 -9.28
CA ASN A 414 39.65 -1.00 -8.74
C ASN A 414 40.61 -2.06 -8.18
N GLY A 415 40.22 -3.35 -8.18
CA GLY A 415 41.07 -4.45 -7.74
C GLY A 415 41.47 -4.41 -6.26
N THR A 416 40.84 -3.57 -5.44
CA THR A 416 41.12 -3.48 -4.01
C THR A 416 40.47 -4.66 -3.30
N SER A 417 41.28 -5.68 -2.97
CA SER A 417 40.86 -6.92 -2.31
C SER A 417 40.46 -6.78 -0.82
N SER A 418 40.13 -5.59 -0.38
CA SER A 418 39.59 -5.32 0.96
C SER A 418 38.08 -5.52 0.99
N ALA A 419 37.61 -6.61 0.41
CA ALA A 419 36.25 -7.05 0.67
C ALA A 419 36.13 -7.56 2.10
N THR A 420 35.92 -6.69 3.06
CA THR A 420 35.18 -7.02 4.27
C THR A 420 33.82 -7.51 3.79
N LYS A 421 33.73 -8.84 3.57
CA LYS A 421 32.49 -9.51 3.24
C LYS A 421 31.47 -9.12 4.32
N ASN A 422 30.66 -8.14 4.05
CA ASN A 422 29.58 -7.68 4.93
C ASN A 422 28.50 -8.78 4.94
N LYS A 423 28.83 -9.94 5.55
CA LYS A 423 27.88 -11.05 5.79
C LYS A 423 26.63 -10.59 6.56
N SER A 424 26.66 -9.39 7.16
CA SER A 424 25.57 -8.85 7.95
C SER A 424 24.38 -8.30 7.11
N ALA A 425 24.55 -8.10 5.80
CA ALA A 425 23.49 -7.52 4.96
C ALA A 425 22.25 -8.40 4.83
N LEU A 426 22.34 -9.70 5.12
CA LEU A 426 21.24 -10.66 5.02
C LEU A 426 20.71 -11.15 6.39
N ASP A 427 21.04 -10.49 7.50
CA ASP A 427 20.40 -10.79 8.80
C ASP A 427 19.00 -10.15 8.80
N VAL A 428 17.97 -10.99 8.74
CA VAL A 428 16.58 -10.56 8.63
C VAL A 428 15.90 -10.62 10.00
N ARG A 429 15.67 -9.45 10.61
CA ARG A 429 14.92 -9.32 11.87
C ARG A 429 13.56 -8.69 11.58
N TRP A 430 12.51 -9.45 11.80
CA TRP A 430 11.14 -9.02 11.61
C TRP A 430 10.58 -8.31 12.82
N GLN A 431 9.92 -7.19 12.58
CA GLN A 431 9.21 -6.41 13.60
C GLN A 431 7.81 -6.02 13.10
N PRO A 432 6.82 -5.89 13.97
CA PRO A 432 5.53 -5.32 13.61
C PRO A 432 5.69 -3.82 13.37
N VAL A 433 4.99 -3.31 12.38
CA VAL A 433 4.91 -1.86 12.14
C VAL A 433 4.23 -1.22 13.36
N LYS A 434 4.80 -0.14 13.89
CA LYS A 434 4.25 0.61 15.01
C LYS A 434 2.82 1.06 14.65
N ASN A 435 1.88 0.81 15.54
CA ASN A 435 0.46 1.12 15.35
C ASN A 435 -0.24 0.39 14.18
N ALA A 436 0.37 -0.66 13.60
CA ALA A 436 -0.33 -1.50 12.64
C ALA A 436 -1.47 -2.26 13.32
N SER A 437 -2.67 -2.18 12.77
CA SER A 437 -3.82 -2.93 13.23
C SER A 437 -4.62 -3.48 12.06
N ALA A 438 -5.52 -4.41 12.32
CA ALA A 438 -6.44 -4.93 11.31
C ALA A 438 -7.47 -3.87 10.88
N ILE A 439 -7.68 -2.84 11.68
CA ILE A 439 -8.74 -1.83 11.50
C ILE A 439 -8.19 -0.51 10.92
N SER A 440 -6.91 -0.20 11.16
CA SER A 440 -6.31 1.05 10.68
C SER A 440 -5.43 0.84 9.47
N ILE A 441 -5.51 1.75 8.50
CA ILE A 441 -4.49 1.93 7.47
C ILE A 441 -3.53 3.00 7.99
N GLN A 442 -2.25 2.70 7.97
CA GLN A 442 -1.25 3.76 8.03
C GLN A 442 -1.21 4.43 6.66
N VAL A 443 -1.86 5.57 6.57
CA VAL A 443 -1.58 6.53 5.51
C VAL A 443 -0.42 7.37 6.03
N GLU A 444 0.52 7.64 5.15
CA GLU A 444 1.77 8.30 5.45
C GLU A 444 1.59 9.51 6.38
N GLY A 445 2.30 9.52 7.49
CA GLY A 445 2.35 10.65 8.41
C GLY A 445 1.35 10.68 9.57
N CYS A 446 0.48 9.69 9.73
CA CYS A 446 -0.44 9.64 10.86
C CYS A 446 0.10 8.81 12.03
N GLU A 447 0.34 9.47 13.16
CA GLU A 447 0.38 8.80 14.45
C GLU A 447 -1.05 8.46 14.88
N ILE A 448 -1.43 7.21 14.74
CA ILE A 448 -2.62 6.70 15.41
C ILE A 448 -2.22 6.49 16.87
N LYS A 449 -2.65 7.38 17.76
CA LYS A 449 -2.57 7.12 19.20
C LYS A 449 -3.43 5.89 19.46
N ASP A 450 -2.84 4.86 20.05
CA ASP A 450 -3.60 3.71 20.54
C ASP A 450 -4.80 4.20 21.37
N PRO A 451 -5.98 3.59 21.26
CA PRO A 451 -7.02 3.81 22.24
C PRO A 451 -6.42 3.47 23.62
N PRO A 452 -6.76 4.24 24.67
CA PRO A 452 -6.25 3.94 25.99
C PRO A 452 -6.57 2.47 26.32
N PRO A 453 -5.66 1.75 26.99
CA PRO A 453 -5.91 0.38 27.38
C PRO A 453 -7.25 0.32 28.12
N PRO A 454 -8.07 -0.73 27.90
CA PRO A 454 -9.36 -0.85 28.57
C PRO A 454 -9.11 -0.66 30.07
N THR A 455 -9.79 0.30 30.66
CA THR A 455 -9.74 0.58 32.08
C THR A 455 -10.15 -0.70 32.78
N THR A 456 -9.20 -1.43 33.33
CA THR A 456 -9.44 -2.51 34.28
C THR A 456 -10.12 -1.85 35.47
N THR A 457 -11.44 -1.90 35.52
CA THR A 457 -12.21 -1.64 36.73
C THR A 457 -11.78 -2.70 37.73
N THR A 458 -10.79 -2.35 38.54
CA THR A 458 -10.49 -3.09 39.76
C THR A 458 -11.67 -2.91 40.69
N THR A 459 -12.61 -3.82 40.62
CA THR A 459 -13.58 -4.04 41.69
C THR A 459 -12.76 -4.44 42.93
N SER A 460 -12.55 -3.47 43.81
CA SER A 460 -12.03 -3.72 45.16
C SER A 460 -13.04 -4.61 45.88
N ASN A 461 -12.76 -5.92 45.94
CA ASN A 461 -13.43 -6.83 46.85
C ASN A 461 -13.00 -6.48 48.28
N THR A 462 -13.74 -5.65 48.94
CA THR A 462 -13.79 -5.56 50.41
C THR A 462 -14.34 -6.86 50.94
N ARG A 463 -13.49 -7.68 51.51
CA ARG A 463 -13.83 -8.84 52.33
C ARG A 463 -14.59 -8.37 53.56
N GLY A 464 -15.89 -8.50 53.55
CA GLY A 464 -16.73 -8.51 54.76
C GLY A 464 -16.94 -9.94 55.19
N ASN A 465 -16.31 -10.31 56.32
CA ASN A 465 -16.65 -11.52 57.08
C ASN A 465 -18.07 -11.39 57.58
N ASN A 466 -18.93 -12.36 57.22
CA ASN A 466 -19.98 -12.79 58.16
C ASN A 466 -20.38 -14.24 57.93
N ARG A 467 -20.50 -14.89 59.05
CA ARG A 467 -20.77 -16.32 59.33
C ARG A 467 -22.20 -16.73 58.98
N MET A 468 -22.28 -18.01 58.61
CA MET A 468 -23.34 -19.00 58.90
C MET A 468 -24.80 -18.66 58.61
N ASN A 469 -25.45 -19.42 57.74
CA ASN A 469 -26.43 -20.44 58.19
C ASN A 469 -26.85 -21.36 57.01
N ASN A 470 -26.92 -22.62 57.35
CA ASN A 470 -27.58 -23.72 56.63
C ASN A 470 -29.05 -23.42 56.35
N ASN A 471 -29.55 -23.76 55.16
CA ASN A 471 -30.67 -24.72 55.10
C ASN A 471 -30.97 -25.19 53.68
N ASN A 472 -31.21 -26.48 53.61
CA ASN A 472 -31.77 -27.25 52.51
C ASN A 472 -33.04 -26.62 51.89
N ASN A 473 -33.22 -26.74 50.58
CA ASN A 473 -34.34 -27.55 50.06
C ASN A 473 -34.30 -27.73 48.53
N ASN A 474 -34.51 -28.97 48.16
CA ASN A 474 -34.89 -29.47 46.84
C ASN A 474 -36.06 -28.68 46.22
N ASN A 475 -36.04 -28.47 44.90
CA ASN A 475 -37.11 -29.04 44.07
C ASN A 475 -36.83 -28.87 42.56
N ASN A 476 -37.05 -29.98 41.90
CA ASN A 476 -37.28 -30.18 40.47
C ASN A 476 -38.27 -29.17 39.86
N ASN A 477 -38.03 -28.71 38.62
CA ASN A 477 -39.02 -29.03 37.58
C ASN A 477 -38.58 -28.58 36.17
N ASN A 478 -38.72 -29.52 35.28
CA ASN A 478 -38.82 -29.44 33.82
C ASN A 478 -39.55 -28.20 33.28
N ARG A 479 -39.06 -27.62 32.16
CA ARG A 479 -39.89 -27.54 30.94
C ARG A 479 -39.23 -26.76 29.80
N THR A 480 -39.13 -27.48 28.70
CA THR A 480 -39.52 -27.14 27.31
C THR A 480 -38.69 -26.09 26.52
N LYS A 481 -38.00 -26.65 25.53
CA LYS A 481 -37.44 -26.01 24.33
C LYS A 481 -38.54 -25.28 23.54
N LYS A 482 -38.33 -23.99 23.22
CA LYS A 482 -39.03 -23.31 22.13
C LYS A 482 -38.02 -22.93 21.07
N LYS A 483 -38.22 -23.43 19.85
CA LYS A 483 -37.53 -22.99 18.61
C LYS A 483 -37.98 -21.57 18.23
N PRO A 484 -37.11 -20.70 17.73
CA PRO A 484 -37.53 -19.46 17.09
C PRO A 484 -37.99 -19.72 15.65
N ARG A 485 -39.08 -19.07 15.29
CA ARG A 485 -39.69 -19.02 13.95
C ARG A 485 -38.81 -18.26 12.99
N ALA A 486 -38.72 -18.74 11.75
CA ALA A 486 -38.14 -18.11 10.59
C ALA A 486 -38.88 -16.81 10.25
N ALA A 487 -38.15 -15.73 10.06
CA ALA A 487 -38.66 -14.50 9.49
C ALA A 487 -38.66 -14.58 7.95
N ALA A 488 -39.77 -14.21 7.35
CA ALA A 488 -39.97 -14.21 5.91
C ALA A 488 -39.11 -13.14 5.21
N VAL A 489 -38.41 -13.58 4.17
CA VAL A 489 -37.69 -12.70 3.24
C VAL A 489 -38.70 -12.16 2.24
N VAL A 490 -38.91 -10.85 2.25
CA VAL A 490 -39.64 -10.14 1.20
C VAL A 490 -38.67 -9.87 0.03
N VAL A 491 -38.88 -10.58 -1.07
CA VAL A 491 -38.18 -10.38 -2.33
C VAL A 491 -38.87 -9.23 -3.08
N VAL A 492 -38.23 -8.07 -3.15
CA VAL A 492 -38.63 -6.98 -4.04
C VAL A 492 -37.94 -7.19 -5.39
N ARG A 493 -38.71 -7.45 -6.40
CA ARG A 493 -38.23 -7.55 -7.80
C ARG A 493 -37.97 -6.15 -8.36
N PRO A 494 -36.79 -5.90 -9.00
CA PRO A 494 -36.59 -4.65 -9.72
C PRO A 494 -37.36 -4.65 -11.05
N ARG A 495 -38.01 -3.52 -11.35
CA ARG A 495 -38.61 -3.23 -12.65
C ARG A 495 -37.54 -3.08 -13.71
N ALA A 496 -37.71 -3.79 -14.79
CA ALA A 496 -36.90 -3.70 -15.98
C ALA A 496 -36.97 -2.29 -16.62
N LEU A 497 -35.82 -1.66 -16.80
CA LEU A 497 -35.59 -0.58 -17.76
C LEU A 497 -34.86 -1.18 -18.96
N SER A 498 -35.66 -1.56 -19.99
CA SER A 498 -35.17 -1.82 -21.35
C SER A 498 -35.27 -0.55 -22.14
N ARG A 499 -34.17 -0.17 -22.78
CA ARG A 499 -33.97 0.61 -24.02
C ARG A 499 -32.90 1.67 -23.82
N LEU A 500 -31.75 1.45 -24.43
CA LEU A 500 -31.27 2.06 -25.69
C LEU A 500 -29.80 1.64 -25.90
N LEU A 501 -29.64 0.68 -26.81
CA LEU A 501 -28.40 0.46 -27.55
C LEU A 501 -28.71 0.95 -28.98
N ALA A 502 -28.00 1.98 -29.43
CA ALA A 502 -27.63 2.23 -30.83
C ALA A 502 -26.85 3.57 -30.89
N PHE A 503 -25.59 3.46 -31.08
CA PHE A 503 -24.58 4.05 -31.96
C PHE A 503 -23.20 3.94 -31.31
#